data_e007954469e1dd3d56237372e8b90d3f
#
_entry.id   e007954469e1dd3d56237372e8b90d3f
#
_cell.length_a   1.000
_cell.length_b   1.000
_cell.length_c   1.000
_cell.angle_alpha   90.00
_cell.angle_beta   90.00
_cell.angle_gamma   90.00
#
_symmetry.space_group_name_H-M   'P 1'
#
loop_
_entity.id
_entity.type
_entity.pdbx_description
1 polymer ?
#
loop_
_entity_poly.entity_id
_entity_poly.type
_entity_poly.pdbx_seq_one_letter_code
_entity_poly.pdbx_strand_id
1 'polypeptide(L)'
;LIRAFKKEAELEIWKMNKEGQYVHLKTYPMCRWSGQLGPKTKEGDRQVPEGFYTITPGQMNPNSAYYLSFNVGYPNAFDRAHGYTGGSIMVHGACSSAGCFSMTDDQIAEIYAITREAFGGGQRAIQMQSFPFRMTAENLAKHRFDPNMKFWKTLKEGSDQFEVSQRETKVSICERRYVFGAVNGEGKPFVDANASCPPSLQTDSELKALVAQKQQKDEQQVAHLVASGVRAIKLVYADGGQHPEFADKVTELSRPDALDKGVREILIDQNGKPLPPAVQLASNRPVVPAAYAATPAPAAAPSNVTTVPASTPAPASPSASDKTIESVLSPMKWLWSKDGEQTATPAGMDPAPPIPQRPRREAVTPRPQASLPKVIAGAPPTMPTGFRSYAALER
;
A
#
# COMPACT_ATOMS: atom_id res chain seq x y z
N LEU A 1 7.95 7.16 -4.79
CA LEU A 1 7.73 6.16 -3.76
C LEU A 1 6.23 5.92 -3.62
N ILE A 2 5.83 4.68 -3.32
CA ILE A 2 4.42 4.26 -3.15
C ILE A 2 4.24 3.71 -1.74
N ARG A 3 3.14 4.07 -1.06
CA ARG A 3 2.74 3.48 0.22
C ARG A 3 1.30 2.99 0.12
N ALA A 4 1.03 1.76 0.55
CA ALA A 4 -0.30 1.16 0.53
C ALA A 4 -0.73 0.74 1.94
N PHE A 5 -1.99 0.99 2.29
CA PHE A 5 -2.59 0.70 3.59
C PHE A 5 -3.85 -0.13 3.39
N LYS A 6 -3.79 -1.41 3.73
CA LYS A 6 -4.86 -2.37 3.42
C LYS A 6 -6.17 -2.06 4.15
N LYS A 7 -6.10 -1.78 5.45
CA LYS A 7 -7.29 -1.48 6.26
C LYS A 7 -8.02 -0.23 5.77
N GLU A 8 -7.27 0.82 5.47
CA GLU A 8 -7.79 2.09 4.96
C GLU A 8 -8.19 1.97 3.48
N ALA A 9 -7.71 0.91 2.80
CA ALA A 9 -7.84 0.73 1.35
C ALA A 9 -7.33 1.96 0.57
N GLU A 10 -6.13 2.42 0.89
CA GLU A 10 -5.50 3.61 0.32
C GLU A 10 -4.13 3.29 -0.27
N LEU A 11 -3.81 3.96 -1.37
CA LEU A 11 -2.50 3.95 -2.01
C LEU A 11 -2.02 5.39 -2.17
N GLU A 12 -0.89 5.71 -1.54
CA GLU A 12 -0.26 7.02 -1.59
C GLU A 12 0.89 7.05 -2.59
N ILE A 13 0.98 8.13 -3.34
CA ILE A 13 2.13 8.48 -4.17
C ILE A 13 2.88 9.62 -3.51
N TRP A 14 4.19 9.42 -3.37
CA TRP A 14 5.13 10.39 -2.81
C TRP A 14 6.17 10.73 -3.86
N LYS A 15 6.48 12.01 -4.02
CA LYS A 15 7.45 12.51 -4.99
C LYS A 15 8.59 13.24 -4.28
N MET A 16 9.82 13.00 -4.73
CA MET A 16 11.00 13.67 -4.20
C MET A 16 11.01 15.14 -4.64
N ASN A 17 11.22 16.04 -3.69
CA ASN A 17 11.44 17.45 -3.93
C ASN A 17 12.92 17.73 -4.26
N LYS A 18 13.27 19.01 -4.47
CA LYS A 18 14.65 19.42 -4.83
C LYS A 18 15.63 19.21 -3.68
N GLU A 19 15.15 19.19 -2.44
CA GLU A 19 15.92 18.96 -1.22
C GLU A 19 16.19 17.47 -0.96
N GLY A 20 15.70 16.57 -1.85
CA GLY A 20 15.88 15.13 -1.73
C GLY A 20 14.95 14.47 -0.70
N GLN A 21 13.86 15.16 -0.31
CA GLN A 21 12.84 14.64 0.59
C GLN A 21 11.59 14.26 -0.20
N TYR A 22 10.94 13.18 0.20
CA TYR A 22 9.65 12.80 -0.35
C TYR A 22 8.54 13.63 0.27
N VAL A 23 7.74 14.24 -0.57
CA VAL A 23 6.51 14.97 -0.20
C VAL A 23 5.31 14.20 -0.73
N HIS A 24 4.22 14.20 0.04
CA HIS A 24 2.98 13.57 -0.37
C HIS A 24 2.42 14.26 -1.60
N LEU A 25 2.18 13.49 -2.67
CA LEU A 25 1.61 14.00 -3.91
C LEU A 25 0.09 13.80 -3.95
N LYS A 26 -0.35 12.56 -3.74
CA LYS A 26 -1.77 12.20 -3.80
C LYS A 26 -2.04 10.87 -3.10
N THR A 27 -3.22 10.75 -2.50
CA THR A 27 -3.80 9.51 -2.01
C THR A 27 -4.89 9.05 -2.98
N TYR A 28 -4.82 7.78 -3.37
CA TYR A 28 -5.81 7.13 -4.21
C TYR A 28 -6.58 6.10 -3.39
N PRO A 29 -7.90 6.17 -3.34
CA PRO A 29 -8.71 5.12 -2.74
C PRO A 29 -8.62 3.85 -3.58
N MET A 30 -8.31 2.71 -2.96
CA MET A 30 -8.32 1.40 -3.63
C MET A 30 -9.74 0.89 -3.77
N CYS A 31 -10.14 0.59 -4.99
CA CYS A 31 -11.49 0.09 -5.22
C CYS A 31 -11.64 -1.39 -4.81
N ARG A 32 -10.54 -2.14 -4.71
CA ARG A 32 -10.56 -3.53 -4.23
C ARG A 32 -9.18 -4.02 -3.82
N TRP A 33 -9.11 -4.73 -2.71
CA TRP A 33 -8.01 -5.62 -2.34
C TRP A 33 -8.59 -6.91 -1.74
N SER A 34 -7.86 -8.03 -1.75
CA SER A 34 -8.35 -9.32 -1.29
C SER A 34 -7.50 -9.93 -0.18
N GLY A 35 -8.08 -10.87 0.57
CA GLY A 35 -7.45 -11.58 1.68
C GLY A 35 -7.75 -10.97 3.05
N GLN A 36 -6.79 -11.05 3.96
CA GLN A 36 -6.83 -10.58 5.35
C GLN A 36 -5.72 -9.55 5.60
N LEU A 37 -5.71 -8.92 6.77
CA LEU A 37 -4.50 -8.30 7.28
C LEU A 37 -3.49 -9.39 7.64
N GLY A 38 -2.21 -9.14 7.34
CA GLY A 38 -1.12 -10.09 7.50
C GLY A 38 -0.36 -10.35 6.20
N PRO A 39 0.78 -11.03 6.26
CA PRO A 39 1.63 -11.31 5.10
C PRO A 39 0.94 -12.28 4.13
N LYS A 40 1.28 -12.16 2.84
CA LYS A 40 1.03 -13.21 1.87
C LYS A 40 2.03 -14.33 2.09
N THR A 41 1.57 -15.60 2.14
CA THR A 41 2.45 -16.73 2.46
C THR A 41 2.52 -17.80 1.38
N LYS A 42 1.49 -17.93 0.54
CA LYS A 42 1.47 -18.97 -0.48
C LYS A 42 0.67 -18.58 -1.71
N GLU A 43 0.99 -19.24 -2.80
CA GLU A 43 0.23 -19.09 -4.05
C GLU A 43 -1.24 -19.47 -3.85
N GLY A 44 -2.15 -18.75 -4.51
CA GLY A 44 -3.58 -19.01 -4.45
C GLY A 44 -4.28 -18.59 -3.15
N ASP A 45 -3.55 -18.05 -2.14
CA ASP A 45 -4.15 -17.59 -0.88
C ASP A 45 -4.98 -16.31 -1.01
N ARG A 46 -5.04 -15.71 -2.20
CA ARG A 46 -5.72 -14.44 -2.51
C ARG A 46 -5.27 -13.26 -1.64
N GLN A 47 -4.14 -13.41 -0.95
CA GLN A 47 -3.62 -12.43 0.01
C GLN A 47 -2.83 -11.34 -0.72
N VAL A 48 -3.18 -10.08 -0.47
CA VAL A 48 -2.35 -8.93 -0.82
C VAL A 48 -1.16 -8.88 0.15
N PRO A 49 0.09 -8.81 -0.35
CA PRO A 49 1.27 -8.85 0.49
C PRO A 49 1.47 -7.58 1.31
N GLU A 50 2.18 -7.71 2.42
CA GLU A 50 2.69 -6.63 3.26
C GLU A 50 4.21 -6.71 3.31
N GLY A 51 4.90 -5.58 3.19
CA GLY A 51 6.36 -5.55 3.14
C GLY A 51 6.93 -4.40 2.33
N PHE A 52 8.22 -4.49 2.02
CA PHE A 52 8.96 -3.50 1.25
C PHE A 52 9.38 -4.14 -0.08
N TYR A 53 8.90 -3.58 -1.17
CA TYR A 53 9.08 -4.10 -2.52
C TYR A 53 9.76 -3.07 -3.42
N THR A 54 10.32 -3.55 -4.52
CA THR A 54 11.00 -2.70 -5.50
C THR A 54 10.37 -2.92 -6.87
N ILE A 55 9.96 -1.82 -7.48
CA ILE A 55 9.38 -1.78 -8.83
C ILE A 55 10.43 -1.19 -9.76
N THR A 56 10.73 -1.87 -10.87
CA THR A 56 11.66 -1.44 -11.90
C THR A 56 10.93 -1.20 -13.24
N PRO A 57 11.54 -0.53 -14.21
CA PRO A 57 10.91 -0.32 -15.53
C PRO A 57 10.40 -1.60 -16.18
N GLY A 58 11.14 -2.72 -16.03
CA GLY A 58 10.76 -4.02 -16.61
C GLY A 58 9.51 -4.66 -16.00
N GLN A 59 8.99 -4.10 -14.90
CA GLN A 59 7.77 -4.58 -14.25
C GLN A 59 6.52 -3.82 -14.70
N MET A 60 6.68 -2.78 -15.53
CA MET A 60 5.57 -2.05 -16.14
C MET A 60 4.91 -2.89 -17.25
N ASN A 61 3.59 -2.97 -17.23
CA ASN A 61 2.82 -3.71 -18.24
C ASN A 61 1.72 -2.83 -18.86
N PRO A 62 1.99 -2.22 -20.04
CA PRO A 62 1.00 -1.41 -20.74
C PRO A 62 -0.10 -2.25 -21.42
N ASN A 63 0.12 -3.56 -21.58
CA ASN A 63 -0.80 -4.49 -22.24
C ASN A 63 -1.50 -5.43 -21.24
N SER A 64 -1.79 -4.93 -20.06
CA SER A 64 -2.45 -5.71 -19.02
C SER A 64 -3.89 -6.04 -19.39
N ALA A 65 -4.33 -7.29 -19.09
CA ALA A 65 -5.75 -7.68 -19.20
C ALA A 65 -6.66 -6.85 -18.27
N TYR A 66 -6.09 -6.18 -17.26
CA TYR A 66 -6.75 -5.30 -16.31
C TYR A 66 -6.44 -3.82 -16.60
N TYR A 67 -6.51 -3.42 -17.86
CA TYR A 67 -6.22 -2.11 -18.41
C TYR A 67 -4.72 -1.78 -18.41
N LEU A 68 -4.16 -1.29 -17.31
CA LEU A 68 -2.74 -1.04 -17.08
C LEU A 68 -2.31 -1.73 -15.79
N SER A 69 -1.05 -2.14 -15.70
CA SER A 69 -0.53 -2.68 -14.45
C SER A 69 0.98 -2.54 -14.32
N PHE A 70 1.47 -2.69 -13.10
CA PHE A 70 2.87 -3.00 -12.84
C PHE A 70 2.98 -4.01 -11.70
N ASN A 71 4.00 -4.89 -11.80
CA ASN A 71 4.27 -5.87 -10.77
C ASN A 71 4.98 -5.21 -9.59
N VAL A 72 4.57 -5.53 -8.34
CA VAL A 72 5.15 -4.94 -7.14
C VAL A 72 6.50 -5.55 -6.74
N GLY A 73 6.86 -6.71 -7.33
CA GLY A 73 8.11 -7.40 -7.00
C GLY A 73 8.00 -8.43 -5.86
N TYR A 74 6.79 -8.88 -5.55
CA TYR A 74 6.58 -10.03 -4.63
C TYR A 74 6.90 -11.37 -5.35
N PRO A 75 7.53 -12.36 -4.69
CA PRO A 75 8.13 -12.30 -3.37
C PRO A 75 9.52 -11.64 -3.39
N ASN A 76 9.81 -10.81 -2.39
CA ASN A 76 11.15 -10.25 -2.20
C ASN A 76 12.11 -11.27 -1.52
N ALA A 77 13.32 -10.86 -1.12
CA ALA A 77 14.28 -11.77 -0.49
C ALA A 77 13.82 -12.23 0.91
N PHE A 78 13.12 -11.37 1.68
CA PHE A 78 12.54 -11.72 2.97
C PHE A 78 11.46 -12.79 2.81
N ASP A 79 10.53 -12.59 1.87
CA ASP A 79 9.42 -13.53 1.61
C ASP A 79 9.96 -14.90 1.20
N ARG A 80 10.93 -14.93 0.28
CA ARG A 80 11.57 -16.19 -0.18
C ARG A 80 12.28 -16.92 0.96
N ALA A 81 12.97 -16.20 1.84
CA ALA A 81 13.65 -16.82 2.98
C ALA A 81 12.66 -17.45 3.98
N HIS A 82 11.43 -16.93 4.05
CA HIS A 82 10.36 -17.51 4.86
C HIS A 82 9.61 -18.64 4.16
N GLY A 83 10.00 -18.99 2.92
CA GLY A 83 9.33 -20.02 2.14
C GLY A 83 7.98 -19.55 1.58
N TYR A 84 7.76 -18.24 1.50
CA TYR A 84 6.53 -17.70 0.91
C TYR A 84 6.57 -17.85 -0.60
N THR A 85 5.44 -18.25 -1.17
CA THR A 85 5.32 -18.61 -2.59
C THR A 85 4.26 -17.80 -3.32
N GLY A 86 4.23 -17.96 -4.64
CA GLY A 86 3.39 -17.22 -5.55
C GLY A 86 4.13 -16.05 -6.19
N GLY A 87 3.42 -15.26 -6.96
CA GLY A 87 3.99 -14.13 -7.71
C GLY A 87 2.92 -13.36 -8.42
N SER A 88 3.33 -12.54 -9.41
CA SER A 88 2.41 -11.77 -10.24
C SER A 88 1.44 -10.88 -9.45
N ILE A 89 1.91 -10.31 -8.36
CA ILE A 89 1.14 -9.34 -7.58
C ILE A 89 1.29 -7.97 -8.23
N MET A 90 0.16 -7.39 -8.62
CA MET A 90 0.09 -6.17 -9.41
C MET A 90 -0.59 -5.04 -8.66
N VAL A 91 -0.25 -3.80 -9.03
CA VAL A 91 -1.19 -2.66 -8.97
C VAL A 91 -1.80 -2.54 -10.36
N HIS A 92 -3.15 -2.56 -10.48
CA HIS A 92 -3.83 -2.63 -11.78
C HIS A 92 -5.22 -1.99 -11.74
N GLY A 93 -5.84 -1.80 -12.90
CA GLY A 93 -7.20 -1.32 -13.06
C GLY A 93 -8.28 -2.40 -12.88
N ALA A 94 -9.46 -2.16 -13.45
CA ALA A 94 -10.61 -3.06 -13.51
C ALA A 94 -11.26 -3.46 -12.16
N CYS A 95 -10.91 -2.78 -11.07
CA CYS A 95 -11.59 -2.90 -9.77
C CYS A 95 -11.91 -4.34 -9.31
N SER A 96 -10.97 -5.29 -9.49
CA SER A 96 -11.10 -6.69 -9.11
C SER A 96 -9.82 -7.22 -8.51
N SER A 97 -9.85 -8.00 -7.45
CA SER A 97 -8.66 -8.52 -6.80
C SER A 97 -8.73 -10.01 -6.49
N ALA A 98 -7.61 -10.69 -6.75
CA ALA A 98 -7.33 -12.05 -6.32
C ALA A 98 -5.92 -12.15 -5.67
N GLY A 99 -5.50 -11.09 -4.98
CA GLY A 99 -4.18 -10.94 -4.37
C GLY A 99 -3.46 -9.66 -4.79
N CYS A 100 -4.09 -8.81 -5.61
CA CYS A 100 -3.54 -7.58 -6.17
C CYS A 100 -4.13 -6.33 -5.52
N PHE A 101 -3.46 -5.19 -5.71
CA PHE A 101 -3.95 -3.86 -5.37
C PHE A 101 -4.74 -3.32 -6.56
N SER A 102 -6.05 -3.26 -6.44
CA SER A 102 -6.92 -2.91 -7.57
C SER A 102 -7.41 -1.47 -7.47
N MET A 103 -7.24 -0.75 -8.55
CA MET A 103 -7.63 0.63 -8.74
C MET A 103 -8.72 0.73 -9.79
N THR A 104 -9.38 1.88 -9.92
CA THR A 104 -10.17 2.16 -11.14
C THR A 104 -9.25 2.35 -12.33
N ASP A 105 -9.79 2.25 -13.56
CA ASP A 105 -9.02 2.46 -14.78
C ASP A 105 -8.42 3.87 -14.83
N ASP A 106 -9.17 4.90 -14.42
CA ASP A 106 -8.68 6.28 -14.39
C ASP A 106 -7.55 6.47 -13.37
N GLN A 107 -7.69 5.87 -12.18
CA GLN A 107 -6.66 5.95 -11.14
C GLN A 107 -5.37 5.26 -11.58
N ILE A 108 -5.46 4.05 -12.13
CA ILE A 108 -4.24 3.36 -12.58
C ILE A 108 -3.62 4.06 -13.79
N ALA A 109 -4.39 4.71 -14.67
CA ALA A 109 -3.85 5.51 -15.75
C ALA A 109 -2.95 6.63 -15.22
N GLU A 110 -3.41 7.36 -14.21
CA GLU A 110 -2.65 8.43 -13.57
C GLU A 110 -1.40 7.88 -12.84
N ILE A 111 -1.57 6.84 -12.00
CA ILE A 111 -0.48 6.20 -11.25
C ILE A 111 0.58 5.65 -12.21
N TYR A 112 0.15 4.99 -13.28
CA TYR A 112 1.02 4.43 -14.31
C TYR A 112 1.82 5.52 -15.03
N ALA A 113 1.16 6.62 -15.41
CA ALA A 113 1.81 7.77 -16.04
C ALA A 113 2.88 8.38 -15.11
N ILE A 114 2.55 8.63 -13.83
CA ILE A 114 3.50 9.16 -12.84
C ILE A 114 4.71 8.20 -12.69
N THR A 115 4.46 6.89 -12.63
CA THR A 115 5.50 5.86 -12.52
C THR A 115 6.40 5.84 -13.76
N ARG A 116 5.80 5.87 -14.96
CA ARG A 116 6.52 5.92 -16.24
C ARG A 116 7.39 7.18 -16.35
N GLU A 117 6.84 8.34 -16.02
CA GLU A 117 7.58 9.61 -16.06
C GLU A 117 8.72 9.64 -15.03
N ALA A 118 8.56 9.02 -13.85
CA ALA A 118 9.64 8.88 -12.88
C ALA A 118 10.80 8.05 -13.46
N PHE A 119 10.50 6.95 -14.14
CA PHE A 119 11.53 6.15 -14.83
C PHE A 119 12.15 6.90 -16.01
N GLY A 120 11.34 7.59 -16.82
CA GLY A 120 11.82 8.44 -17.91
C GLY A 120 12.75 9.57 -17.43
N GLY A 121 12.50 10.09 -16.23
CA GLY A 121 13.33 11.09 -15.55
C GLY A 121 14.60 10.53 -14.88
N GLY A 122 14.90 9.23 -15.08
CA GLY A 122 16.14 8.61 -14.60
C GLY A 122 16.03 7.88 -13.25
N GLN A 123 14.87 7.82 -12.61
CA GLN A 123 14.67 6.98 -11.43
C GLN A 123 14.80 5.51 -11.83
N ARG A 124 15.71 4.77 -11.21
CA ARG A 124 16.01 3.37 -11.59
C ARG A 124 15.04 2.36 -10.99
N ALA A 125 14.48 2.70 -9.83
CA ALA A 125 13.57 1.85 -9.09
C ALA A 125 12.62 2.70 -8.24
N ILE A 126 11.44 2.19 -7.96
CA ILE A 126 10.45 2.80 -7.07
C ILE A 126 10.24 1.84 -5.90
N GLN A 127 10.45 2.32 -4.69
CA GLN A 127 10.11 1.57 -3.49
C GLN A 127 8.61 1.59 -3.27
N MET A 128 8.02 0.42 -3.03
CA MET A 128 6.65 0.25 -2.56
C MET A 128 6.65 -0.32 -1.14
N GLN A 129 5.99 0.38 -0.24
CA GLN A 129 5.81 0.01 1.16
C GLN A 129 4.34 -0.39 1.35
N SER A 130 4.07 -1.64 1.68
CA SER A 130 2.72 -2.15 1.91
C SER A 130 2.52 -2.52 3.36
N PHE A 131 1.47 -1.95 3.96
CA PHE A 131 1.17 -2.06 5.39
C PHE A 131 -0.23 -2.62 5.63
N PRO A 132 -0.46 -3.29 6.77
CA PRO A 132 -1.80 -3.75 7.17
C PRO A 132 -2.76 -2.57 7.39
N PHE A 133 -2.25 -1.49 7.96
CA PHE A 133 -2.94 -0.25 8.32
C PHE A 133 -1.92 0.87 8.50
N ARG A 134 -2.40 2.10 8.64
CA ARG A 134 -1.53 3.22 9.05
C ARG A 134 -0.95 2.93 10.43
N MET A 135 0.39 2.98 10.57
CA MET A 135 1.15 2.57 11.76
C MET A 135 1.00 3.55 12.95
N THR A 136 -0.24 3.99 13.21
CA THR A 136 -0.57 4.90 14.31
C THR A 136 -0.65 4.18 15.66
N ALA A 137 -0.43 4.90 16.75
CA ALA A 137 -0.57 4.36 18.10
C ALA A 137 -1.96 3.75 18.37
N GLU A 138 -3.03 4.33 17.79
CA GLU A 138 -4.38 3.79 17.90
C GLU A 138 -4.53 2.41 17.26
N ASN A 139 -4.06 2.25 16.01
CA ASN A 139 -4.09 0.97 15.32
C ASN A 139 -3.22 -0.06 16.05
N LEU A 140 -2.05 0.33 16.54
CA LEU A 140 -1.17 -0.54 17.32
C LEU A 140 -1.83 -0.99 18.64
N ALA A 141 -2.51 -0.07 19.34
CA ALA A 141 -3.25 -0.39 20.56
C ALA A 141 -4.41 -1.36 20.29
N LYS A 142 -5.17 -1.13 19.22
CA LYS A 142 -6.29 -2.00 18.80
C LYS A 142 -5.82 -3.40 18.41
N HIS A 143 -4.73 -3.51 17.69
CA HIS A 143 -4.24 -4.79 17.15
C HIS A 143 -3.13 -5.44 17.98
N ARG A 144 -2.85 -4.95 19.22
CA ARG A 144 -1.70 -5.33 20.05
C ARG A 144 -1.52 -6.83 20.30
N PHE A 145 -2.58 -7.61 20.24
CA PHE A 145 -2.58 -9.07 20.45
C PHE A 145 -2.84 -9.87 19.17
N ASP A 146 -2.85 -9.21 18.00
CA ASP A 146 -2.97 -9.93 16.74
C ASP A 146 -1.74 -10.84 16.52
N PRO A 147 -1.91 -12.06 16.02
CA PRO A 147 -0.80 -12.98 15.74
C PRO A 147 0.28 -12.38 14.82
N ASN A 148 -0.08 -11.44 13.94
CA ASN A 148 0.85 -10.77 13.03
C ASN A 148 1.59 -9.58 13.67
N MET A 149 1.29 -9.20 14.93
CA MET A 149 1.84 -7.99 15.53
C MET A 149 3.37 -7.97 15.56
N LYS A 150 4.03 -9.13 15.74
CA LYS A 150 5.49 -9.21 15.69
C LYS A 150 6.03 -8.78 14.32
N PHE A 151 5.40 -9.25 13.25
CA PHE A 151 5.74 -8.87 11.88
C PHE A 151 5.41 -7.39 11.62
N TRP A 152 4.27 -6.92 12.06
CA TRP A 152 3.86 -5.52 11.89
C TRP A 152 4.75 -4.53 12.63
N LYS A 153 5.27 -4.90 13.80
CA LYS A 153 6.29 -4.08 14.50
C LYS A 153 7.57 -3.94 13.67
N THR A 154 7.97 -5.01 12.97
CA THR A 154 9.10 -4.91 12.03
C THR A 154 8.79 -3.96 10.88
N LEU A 155 7.59 -4.04 10.28
CA LEU A 155 7.20 -3.11 9.22
C LEU A 155 7.12 -1.66 9.73
N LYS A 156 6.66 -1.48 10.99
CA LYS A 156 6.61 -0.16 11.62
C LYS A 156 7.97 0.50 11.71
N GLU A 157 9.03 -0.25 12.01
CA GLU A 157 10.38 0.31 12.06
C GLU A 157 10.77 0.96 10.73
N GLY A 158 10.49 0.31 9.61
CA GLY A 158 10.73 0.88 8.28
C GLY A 158 9.80 2.06 7.95
N SER A 159 8.55 2.01 8.39
CA SER A 159 7.60 3.13 8.29
C SER A 159 8.08 4.34 9.07
N ASP A 160 8.52 4.14 10.31
CA ASP A 160 9.02 5.22 11.17
C ASP A 160 10.25 5.90 10.58
N GLN A 161 11.17 5.14 9.96
CA GLN A 161 12.31 5.72 9.27
C GLN A 161 11.89 6.65 8.13
N PHE A 162 10.93 6.23 7.33
CA PHE A 162 10.38 7.09 6.28
C PHE A 162 9.71 8.34 6.87
N GLU A 163 8.90 8.18 7.90
CA GLU A 163 8.13 9.29 8.49
C GLU A 163 9.02 10.36 9.14
N VAL A 164 10.14 9.97 9.78
CA VAL A 164 11.05 10.94 10.41
C VAL A 164 12.04 11.57 9.43
N SER A 165 12.43 10.84 8.37
CA SER A 165 13.46 11.31 7.43
C SER A 165 12.89 11.91 6.15
N GLN A 166 11.67 11.55 5.79
CA GLN A 166 11.07 11.82 4.48
C GLN A 166 11.97 11.34 3.32
N ARG A 167 12.76 10.28 3.56
CA ARG A 167 13.66 9.67 2.57
C ARG A 167 13.31 8.21 2.37
N GLU A 168 13.68 7.67 1.20
CA GLU A 168 13.51 6.25 0.92
C GLU A 168 14.21 5.40 1.98
N THR A 169 13.43 4.53 2.63
CA THR A 169 13.93 3.62 3.66
C THR A 169 14.95 2.65 3.06
N LYS A 170 16.17 2.61 3.59
CA LYS A 170 17.17 1.62 3.20
C LYS A 170 16.81 0.28 3.83
N VAL A 171 16.59 -0.73 3.00
CA VAL A 171 16.09 -2.06 3.41
C VAL A 171 17.15 -3.11 3.16
N SER A 172 17.94 -3.45 4.14
CA SER A 172 18.80 -4.63 4.15
C SER A 172 18.03 -5.85 4.61
N ILE A 173 18.40 -7.04 4.11
CA ILE A 173 17.78 -8.31 4.47
C ILE A 173 18.90 -9.31 4.75
N CYS A 174 19.01 -9.77 5.98
CA CYS A 174 19.94 -10.80 6.44
C CYS A 174 19.33 -11.55 7.64
N GLU A 175 19.81 -12.75 7.93
CA GLU A 175 19.27 -13.59 9.03
C GLU A 175 17.74 -13.74 8.96
N ARG A 176 17.18 -13.79 7.74
CA ARG A 176 15.74 -13.91 7.44
C ARG A 176 14.89 -12.78 8.03
N ARG A 177 15.47 -11.58 8.17
CA ARG A 177 14.76 -10.41 8.73
C ARG A 177 15.09 -9.15 7.95
N TYR A 178 14.19 -8.19 8.01
CA TYR A 178 14.48 -6.82 7.59
C TYR A 178 15.43 -6.15 8.59
N VAL A 179 16.38 -5.37 8.05
CA VAL A 179 17.27 -4.50 8.82
C VAL A 179 17.21 -3.13 8.17
N PHE A 180 16.53 -2.22 8.81
CA PHE A 180 16.25 -0.90 8.25
C PHE A 180 17.35 0.10 8.57
N GLY A 181 17.61 1.03 7.62
CA GLY A 181 18.62 2.08 7.74
C GLY A 181 20.06 1.60 7.70
N ALA A 182 20.30 0.30 7.64
CA ALA A 182 21.63 -0.28 7.58
C ALA A 182 22.11 -0.45 6.14
N VAL A 183 23.32 0.00 5.83
CA VAL A 183 23.95 -0.07 4.51
C VAL A 183 25.38 -0.55 4.63
N ASN A 184 25.94 -1.12 3.55
CA ASN A 184 27.36 -1.47 3.45
C ASN A 184 28.24 -0.21 3.27
N GLY A 185 29.56 -0.38 3.21
CA GLY A 185 30.50 0.72 3.04
C GLY A 185 30.34 1.53 1.74
N GLU A 186 29.58 1.01 0.76
CA GLU A 186 29.22 1.72 -0.47
C GLU A 186 27.86 2.47 -0.35
N GLY A 187 27.25 2.47 0.81
CA GLY A 187 25.93 3.08 1.03
C GLY A 187 24.77 2.30 0.44
N LYS A 188 24.97 1.03 0.06
CA LYS A 188 23.96 0.15 -0.51
C LYS A 188 23.39 -0.81 0.54
N PRO A 189 22.07 -1.14 0.47
CA PRO A 189 21.49 -2.21 1.27
C PRO A 189 22.16 -3.56 1.00
N PHE A 190 22.33 -4.36 2.05
CA PHE A 190 22.77 -5.75 1.95
C PHE A 190 21.53 -6.67 1.82
N VAL A 191 21.48 -7.47 0.76
CA VAL A 191 20.33 -8.32 0.47
C VAL A 191 20.77 -9.76 0.21
N ASP A 192 21.05 -10.47 1.32
CA ASP A 192 21.18 -11.93 1.34
C ASP A 192 20.48 -12.44 2.62
N ALA A 193 19.25 -12.90 2.44
CA ALA A 193 18.39 -13.24 3.55
C ALA A 193 18.86 -14.46 4.37
N ASN A 194 19.71 -15.33 3.81
CA ASN A 194 20.24 -16.50 4.47
C ASN A 194 21.61 -16.29 5.12
N ALA A 195 22.29 -15.20 4.75
CA ALA A 195 23.57 -14.86 5.34
C ALA A 195 23.40 -14.18 6.70
N SER A 196 24.42 -14.30 7.56
CA SER A 196 24.53 -13.46 8.76
C SER A 196 24.65 -11.99 8.37
N CYS A 197 24.09 -11.11 9.20
CA CYS A 197 24.23 -9.69 8.97
C CYS A 197 25.70 -9.29 9.09
N PRO A 198 26.31 -8.70 8.03
CA PRO A 198 27.71 -8.29 8.09
C PRO A 198 27.97 -7.28 9.22
N PRO A 199 29.03 -7.45 10.00
CA PRO A 199 29.38 -6.47 11.05
C PRO A 199 29.77 -5.10 10.48
N SER A 200 30.06 -5.04 9.18
CA SER A 200 30.37 -3.80 8.45
C SER A 200 29.13 -2.99 8.06
N LEU A 201 27.92 -3.47 8.36
CA LEU A 201 26.71 -2.69 8.13
C LEU A 201 26.71 -1.45 9.03
N GLN A 202 26.60 -0.30 8.39
CA GLN A 202 26.56 1.00 9.05
C GLN A 202 25.14 1.52 9.11
N THR A 203 24.74 2.04 10.26
CA THR A 203 23.49 2.73 10.46
C THR A 203 23.77 4.19 10.75
N ASP A 204 22.96 5.07 10.17
CA ASP A 204 22.97 6.48 10.53
C ASP A 204 22.51 6.62 12.00
N SER A 205 23.41 7.13 12.86
CA SER A 205 23.15 7.24 14.30
C SER A 205 22.11 8.31 14.62
N GLU A 206 22.05 9.40 13.84
CA GLU A 206 21.05 10.45 14.01
C GLU A 206 19.66 9.95 13.63
N LEU A 207 19.56 9.32 12.46
CA LEU A 207 18.29 8.68 12.03
C LEU A 207 17.81 7.65 13.04
N LYS A 208 18.71 6.81 13.56
CA LYS A 208 18.39 5.82 14.59
C LYS A 208 17.86 6.47 15.87
N ALA A 209 18.46 7.59 16.31
CA ALA A 209 17.99 8.33 17.48
C ALA A 209 16.59 8.92 17.26
N LEU A 210 16.33 9.52 16.08
CA LEU A 210 15.01 10.05 15.72
C LEU A 210 13.94 8.97 15.68
N VAL A 211 14.24 7.81 15.09
CA VAL A 211 13.34 6.66 15.06
C VAL A 211 13.05 6.15 16.47
N ALA A 212 14.07 6.03 17.32
CA ALA A 212 13.89 5.59 18.71
C ALA A 212 13.01 6.58 19.50
N GLN A 213 13.20 7.87 19.32
CA GLN A 213 12.36 8.90 19.93
C GLN A 213 10.90 8.79 19.48
N LYS A 214 10.65 8.61 18.17
CA LYS A 214 9.30 8.39 17.64
C LYS A 214 8.68 7.12 18.22
N GLN A 215 9.40 6.01 18.25
CA GLN A 215 8.92 4.74 18.79
C GLN A 215 8.55 4.87 20.27
N GLN A 216 9.39 5.51 21.07
CA GLN A 216 9.11 5.76 22.48
C GLN A 216 7.83 6.59 22.68
N LYS A 217 7.64 7.64 21.88
CA LYS A 217 6.42 8.45 21.89
C LYS A 217 5.18 7.64 21.54
N ASP A 218 5.26 6.82 20.49
CA ASP A 218 4.17 5.96 20.06
C ASP A 218 3.84 4.89 21.11
N GLU A 219 4.85 4.29 21.76
CA GLU A 219 4.65 3.34 22.85
C GLU A 219 3.95 3.96 24.07
N GLN A 220 4.35 5.17 24.45
CA GLN A 220 3.68 5.91 25.52
C GLN A 220 2.21 6.19 25.16
N GLN A 221 1.94 6.57 23.94
CA GLN A 221 0.58 6.81 23.47
C GLN A 221 -0.24 5.51 23.39
N VAL A 222 0.35 4.40 22.96
CA VAL A 222 -0.28 3.06 22.99
C VAL A 222 -0.63 2.69 24.43
N ALA A 223 0.29 2.85 25.39
CA ALA A 223 0.04 2.58 26.80
C ALA A 223 -1.10 3.42 27.37
N HIS A 224 -1.13 4.70 27.05
CA HIS A 224 -2.22 5.62 27.43
C HIS A 224 -3.57 5.16 26.86
N LEU A 225 -3.64 4.82 25.57
CA LEU A 225 -4.85 4.33 24.91
C LEU A 225 -5.34 3.02 25.53
N VAL A 226 -4.45 2.11 25.86
CA VAL A 226 -4.80 0.86 26.55
C VAL A 226 -5.33 1.14 27.96
N ALA A 227 -4.70 2.04 28.71
CA ALA A 227 -5.15 2.43 30.04
C ALA A 227 -6.53 3.15 30.00
N SER A 228 -6.82 3.89 28.94
CA SER A 228 -8.12 4.52 28.71
C SER A 228 -9.21 3.56 28.22
N GLY A 229 -8.92 2.26 28.09
CA GLY A 229 -9.88 1.21 27.79
C GLY A 229 -9.99 0.80 26.32
N VAL A 230 -9.04 1.17 25.45
CA VAL A 230 -9.02 0.67 24.07
C VAL A 230 -8.85 -0.85 24.07
N ARG A 231 -9.86 -1.53 23.53
CA ARG A 231 -9.91 -2.99 23.48
C ARG A 231 -9.03 -3.54 22.37
N ALA A 232 -8.48 -4.73 22.60
CA ALA A 232 -7.77 -5.46 21.55
C ALA A 232 -8.76 -6.17 20.64
N ILE A 233 -8.56 -6.00 19.34
CA ILE A 233 -9.41 -6.53 18.29
C ILE A 233 -8.61 -7.27 17.23
N LYS A 234 -9.30 -8.18 16.53
CA LYS A 234 -8.91 -8.75 15.26
C LYS A 234 -9.95 -8.39 14.22
N LEU A 235 -9.52 -7.85 13.09
CA LEU A 235 -10.37 -7.65 11.93
C LEU A 235 -10.40 -8.93 11.09
N VAL A 236 -11.59 -9.38 10.71
CA VAL A 236 -11.79 -10.56 9.87
C VAL A 236 -12.60 -10.13 8.65
N TYR A 237 -11.96 -10.21 7.50
CA TYR A 237 -12.54 -9.92 6.20
C TYR A 237 -13.06 -11.20 5.57
N ALA A 238 -14.17 -11.15 4.84
CA ALA A 238 -14.62 -12.31 4.06
C ALA A 238 -13.68 -12.56 2.88
N ASP A 239 -13.24 -11.51 2.20
CA ASP A 239 -12.20 -11.55 1.16
C ASP A 239 -11.62 -10.14 0.91
N GLY A 240 -10.91 -9.58 1.88
CA GLY A 240 -10.35 -8.24 1.80
C GLY A 240 -11.40 -7.13 1.88
N GLY A 241 -11.08 -5.97 1.31
CA GLY A 241 -11.92 -4.78 1.42
C GLY A 241 -11.83 -3.85 0.23
N GLN A 242 -12.46 -2.72 0.39
CA GLN A 242 -12.49 -1.60 -0.55
C GLN A 242 -12.54 -0.29 0.24
N HIS A 243 -12.16 0.80 -0.41
CA HIS A 243 -12.36 2.13 0.17
C HIS A 243 -13.85 2.46 0.23
N PRO A 244 -14.33 3.15 1.28
CA PRO A 244 -15.74 3.50 1.43
C PRO A 244 -16.34 4.27 0.25
N GLU A 245 -15.53 5.04 -0.47
CA GLU A 245 -15.93 5.74 -1.70
C GLU A 245 -16.50 4.81 -2.79
N PHE A 246 -16.17 3.53 -2.73
CA PHE A 246 -16.63 2.53 -3.71
C PHE A 246 -17.72 1.61 -3.15
N ALA A 247 -18.27 1.87 -1.96
CA ALA A 247 -19.29 1.03 -1.35
C ALA A 247 -20.50 0.79 -2.27
N ASP A 248 -20.92 1.82 -3.00
CA ASP A 248 -22.05 1.77 -3.92
C ASP A 248 -21.67 1.46 -5.38
N LYS A 249 -20.38 1.15 -5.64
CA LYS A 249 -19.83 0.96 -7.00
C LYS A 249 -19.29 -0.45 -7.22
N VAL A 250 -19.81 -1.43 -6.51
CA VAL A 250 -19.33 -2.81 -6.56
C VAL A 250 -19.76 -3.47 -7.87
N THR A 251 -18.81 -4.05 -8.60
CA THR A 251 -19.07 -4.86 -9.81
C THR A 251 -19.03 -6.34 -9.48
N GLU A 252 -19.62 -7.20 -10.34
CA GLU A 252 -19.54 -8.65 -10.19
C GLU A 252 -18.10 -9.17 -10.08
N LEU A 253 -17.15 -8.53 -10.79
CA LEU A 253 -15.73 -8.85 -10.73
C LEU A 253 -15.12 -8.61 -9.34
N SER A 254 -15.69 -7.70 -8.56
CA SER A 254 -15.22 -7.35 -7.22
C SER A 254 -15.72 -8.31 -6.12
N ARG A 255 -16.46 -9.35 -6.48
CA ARG A 255 -17.07 -10.31 -5.54
C ARG A 255 -17.96 -9.62 -4.49
N PRO A 256 -19.09 -9.05 -4.91
CA PRO A 256 -20.00 -8.32 -4.04
C PRO A 256 -20.40 -9.15 -2.81
N ASP A 257 -20.72 -10.44 -2.97
CA ASP A 257 -21.10 -11.35 -1.88
C ASP A 257 -20.09 -11.39 -0.72
N ALA A 258 -18.80 -11.18 -1.01
CA ALA A 258 -17.77 -11.15 0.02
C ALA A 258 -17.69 -9.76 0.69
N LEU A 259 -17.90 -8.69 -0.09
CA LEU A 259 -17.91 -7.32 0.42
C LEU A 259 -19.16 -7.05 1.27
N ASP A 260 -20.33 -7.56 0.87
CA ASP A 260 -21.59 -7.43 1.61
C ASP A 260 -21.54 -8.05 3.00
N LYS A 261 -20.70 -9.08 3.20
CA LYS A 261 -20.44 -9.65 4.54
C LYS A 261 -19.67 -8.68 5.44
N GLY A 262 -19.07 -7.64 4.86
CA GLY A 262 -18.33 -6.61 5.56
C GLY A 262 -17.11 -7.13 6.33
N VAL A 263 -16.59 -6.25 7.16
CA VAL A 263 -15.48 -6.54 8.08
C VAL A 263 -16.05 -6.82 9.46
N ARG A 264 -15.71 -7.97 10.04
CA ARG A 264 -16.10 -8.31 11.41
C ARG A 264 -14.98 -7.94 12.36
N GLU A 265 -15.31 -7.15 13.37
CA GLU A 265 -14.43 -6.86 14.49
C GLU A 265 -14.65 -7.89 15.59
N ILE A 266 -13.60 -8.60 15.97
CA ILE A 266 -13.65 -9.63 17.01
C ILE A 266 -12.73 -9.18 18.15
N LEU A 267 -13.30 -9.07 19.36
CA LEU A 267 -12.50 -8.84 20.57
C LEU A 267 -11.62 -10.06 20.84
N ILE A 268 -10.35 -9.83 21.13
CA ILE A 268 -9.36 -10.88 21.41
C ILE A 268 -8.71 -10.66 22.78
N ASP A 269 -8.29 -11.78 23.40
CA ASP A 269 -7.49 -11.80 24.61
C ASP A 269 -6.00 -11.57 24.29
N GLN A 270 -5.16 -11.58 25.33
CA GLN A 270 -3.72 -11.40 25.24
C GLN A 270 -3.00 -12.50 24.42
N ASN A 271 -3.64 -13.63 24.18
CA ASN A 271 -3.15 -14.73 23.35
C ASN A 271 -3.68 -14.67 21.90
N GLY A 272 -4.42 -13.60 21.54
CA GLY A 272 -5.04 -13.43 20.24
C GLY A 272 -6.26 -14.32 20.01
N LYS A 273 -6.82 -14.95 21.06
CA LYS A 273 -8.02 -15.78 20.96
C LYS A 273 -9.29 -14.93 21.09
N PRO A 274 -10.35 -15.23 20.33
CA PRO A 274 -11.64 -14.56 20.48
C PRO A 274 -12.18 -14.65 21.92
N LEU A 275 -12.65 -13.53 22.43
CA LEU A 275 -13.38 -13.53 23.72
C LEU A 275 -14.75 -14.20 23.58
N PRO A 276 -15.34 -14.70 24.68
CA PRO A 276 -16.65 -15.35 24.64
C PRO A 276 -17.75 -14.45 24.03
N PRO A 277 -18.77 -15.03 23.38
CA PRO A 277 -19.83 -14.28 22.68
C PRO A 277 -20.55 -13.25 23.57
N ALA A 278 -20.74 -13.53 24.85
CA ALA A 278 -21.36 -12.59 25.79
C ALA A 278 -20.58 -11.28 25.93
N VAL A 279 -19.24 -11.32 25.85
CA VAL A 279 -18.38 -10.15 25.88
C VAL A 279 -18.35 -9.43 24.54
N GLN A 280 -18.46 -10.20 23.43
CA GLN A 280 -18.55 -9.67 22.08
C GLN A 280 -19.82 -8.86 21.85
N LEU A 281 -20.99 -9.37 22.31
CA LEU A 281 -22.28 -8.71 22.19
C LEU A 281 -22.37 -7.38 22.94
N ALA A 282 -21.69 -7.27 24.09
CA ALA A 282 -21.63 -6.03 24.88
C ALA A 282 -20.92 -4.88 24.16
N SER A 283 -20.18 -5.16 23.09
CA SER A 283 -19.41 -4.19 22.31
C SER A 283 -19.96 -3.91 20.89
N ASN A 284 -21.00 -4.61 20.45
CA ASN A 284 -21.67 -4.37 19.17
C ASN A 284 -22.49 -3.06 19.20
N ARG A 285 -21.82 -1.92 19.40
CA ARG A 285 -22.30 -0.70 18.74
C ARG A 285 -21.93 -0.83 17.26
N PRO A 286 -22.84 -0.47 16.33
CA PRO A 286 -22.47 -0.38 14.94
C PRO A 286 -21.22 0.52 14.84
N VAL A 287 -20.15 -0.02 14.30
CA VAL A 287 -18.98 0.80 13.94
C VAL A 287 -19.48 1.64 12.76
N VAL A 288 -20.00 2.80 13.07
CA VAL A 288 -20.10 3.87 12.07
C VAL A 288 -18.64 4.10 11.64
N PRO A 289 -18.28 3.93 10.36
CA PRO A 289 -16.95 4.28 9.91
C PRO A 289 -16.69 5.69 10.43
N ALA A 290 -15.67 5.87 11.25
CA ALA A 290 -15.27 7.19 11.65
C ALA A 290 -15.05 7.98 10.38
N ALA A 291 -15.92 8.97 10.13
CA ALA A 291 -15.72 9.90 9.05
C ALA A 291 -14.26 10.34 9.14
N TYR A 292 -13.51 10.14 8.07
CA TYR A 292 -12.11 10.49 7.99
C TYR A 292 -11.95 11.90 8.52
N ALA A 293 -11.48 12.04 9.75
CA ALA A 293 -11.00 13.30 10.23
C ALA A 293 -9.80 13.63 9.36
N ALA A 294 -9.99 14.62 8.50
CA ALA A 294 -8.90 15.19 7.72
C ALA A 294 -7.75 15.43 8.71
N THR A 295 -6.57 14.94 8.39
CA THR A 295 -5.35 15.17 9.13
C THR A 295 -5.24 16.69 9.32
N PRO A 296 -5.20 17.25 10.52
CA PRO A 296 -4.98 18.67 10.68
C PRO A 296 -3.61 19.00 10.12
N ALA A 297 -3.56 19.99 9.22
CA ALA A 297 -2.34 20.57 8.74
C ALA A 297 -1.47 20.96 9.97
N PRO A 298 -0.13 20.86 9.89
CA PRO A 298 0.75 21.22 10.99
C PRO A 298 0.45 22.65 11.43
N ALA A 299 0.11 22.81 12.70
CA ALA A 299 -0.17 24.10 13.32
C ALA A 299 1.04 25.02 13.13
N ALA A 300 0.81 26.16 12.52
CA ALA A 300 1.78 27.25 12.47
C ALA A 300 2.14 27.65 13.91
N ALA A 301 3.41 27.89 14.14
CA ALA A 301 3.94 28.33 15.43
C ALA A 301 3.24 29.61 15.91
N PRO A 302 3.00 29.78 17.22
CA PRO A 302 2.35 30.96 17.75
C PRO A 302 3.24 32.20 17.57
N SER A 303 2.78 33.14 16.78
CA SER A 303 3.34 34.48 16.71
C SER A 303 2.88 35.24 17.98
N ASN A 304 3.84 35.66 18.78
CA ASN A 304 3.62 36.57 19.90
C ASN A 304 3.06 37.90 19.39
N VAL A 305 1.79 38.14 19.61
CA VAL A 305 1.18 39.49 19.41
C VAL A 305 1.15 40.19 20.71
N THR A 306 1.99 41.22 20.83
CA THR A 306 1.95 42.23 21.88
C THR A 306 0.78 43.15 21.58
N THR A 307 -0.15 43.25 22.49
CA THR A 307 -1.29 44.16 22.44
C THR A 307 -0.85 45.59 22.68
N VAL A 308 -1.21 46.53 21.79
CA VAL A 308 -1.19 47.98 22.04
C VAL A 308 -2.58 48.52 21.67
N PRO A 309 -3.15 49.47 22.49
CA PRO A 309 -4.58 49.81 22.45
C PRO A 309 -5.00 50.75 21.34
N ALA A 310 -6.28 50.71 21.07
CA ALA A 310 -7.00 51.37 19.99
C ALA A 310 -6.96 52.91 20.04
N SER A 311 -6.86 53.54 18.89
CA SER A 311 -7.36 54.90 18.62
C SER A 311 -8.01 55.00 17.23
N THR A 312 -9.17 55.63 17.21
CA THR A 312 -10.20 55.75 16.19
C THR A 312 -9.87 56.82 15.10
N PRO A 313 -10.71 56.96 14.05
CA PRO A 313 -10.27 57.09 12.65
C PRO A 313 -10.48 58.46 12.01
N ALA A 314 -9.94 58.71 10.82
CA ALA A 314 -10.51 59.46 9.69
C ALA A 314 -9.45 59.81 8.61
N PRO A 315 -9.80 60.35 7.40
CA PRO A 315 -10.42 59.67 6.30
C PRO A 315 -9.62 59.72 4.94
N ALA A 316 -10.03 58.88 4.05
CA ALA A 316 -10.04 58.89 2.55
C ALA A 316 -9.00 59.60 1.66
N SER A 317 -8.44 58.76 0.75
CA SER A 317 -8.26 58.90 -0.72
C SER A 317 -7.00 59.64 -1.27
N PRO A 318 -6.63 59.40 -2.55
CA PRO A 318 -6.61 58.18 -3.36
C PRO A 318 -5.28 57.93 -4.12
N SER A 319 -5.24 56.83 -4.86
CA SER A 319 -4.56 56.66 -6.16
C SER A 319 -3.10 56.24 -6.21
N ALA A 320 -2.98 55.13 -6.84
CA ALA A 320 -2.13 54.73 -7.95
C ALA A 320 -1.20 53.57 -7.71
N SER A 321 -1.44 52.62 -8.57
CA SER A 321 -0.51 51.71 -9.24
C SER A 321 -0.50 50.27 -8.78
N ASP A 322 -1.46 49.55 -9.34
CA ASP A 322 -1.37 48.23 -9.91
C ASP A 322 0.01 47.92 -10.50
N LYS A 323 0.74 46.98 -9.93
CA LYS A 323 1.71 46.17 -10.66
C LYS A 323 1.83 44.78 -10.02
N THR A 324 0.98 43.84 -10.53
CA THR A 324 1.37 42.50 -10.95
C THR A 324 2.20 41.66 -9.98
N ILE A 325 1.47 40.83 -9.21
CA ILE A 325 1.98 39.53 -8.80
C ILE A 325 1.22 38.45 -9.62
N GLU A 326 1.57 38.34 -10.89
CA GLU A 326 1.05 37.33 -11.81
C GLU A 326 2.18 36.69 -12.60
N SER A 327 3.14 36.06 -11.91
CA SER A 327 4.23 35.34 -12.59
C SER A 327 4.78 34.10 -11.92
N VAL A 328 4.07 33.48 -10.95
CA VAL A 328 4.58 32.26 -10.28
C VAL A 328 3.63 31.05 -10.39
N LEU A 329 2.48 31.17 -11.06
CA LEU A 329 1.51 30.07 -11.21
C LEU A 329 1.18 29.77 -12.67
N SER A 330 2.16 29.63 -13.52
CA SER A 330 1.92 29.16 -14.89
C SER A 330 2.96 28.14 -15.35
N PRO A 331 2.69 26.85 -15.08
CA PRO A 331 2.83 25.88 -16.16
C PRO A 331 1.66 24.89 -16.32
N MET A 332 0.47 25.16 -15.79
CA MET A 332 -0.63 24.17 -15.90
C MET A 332 -1.78 24.55 -16.85
N LYS A 333 -1.68 25.64 -17.58
CA LYS A 333 -2.79 26.10 -18.46
C LYS A 333 -2.90 25.39 -19.81
N TRP A 334 -1.94 24.61 -20.24
CA TRP A 334 -1.98 23.97 -21.57
C TRP A 334 -2.54 22.53 -21.57
N LEU A 335 -2.95 22.01 -20.43
CA LEU A 335 -3.53 20.66 -20.31
C LEU A 335 -5.05 20.62 -20.54
N TRP A 336 -5.73 21.76 -20.70
CA TRP A 336 -7.20 21.80 -20.76
C TRP A 336 -7.78 22.70 -21.86
N SER A 337 -7.05 23.06 -22.91
CA SER A 337 -7.60 23.76 -24.06
C SER A 337 -8.06 22.76 -25.12
N LYS A 338 -9.35 22.58 -25.20
CA LYS A 338 -10.02 22.05 -26.39
C LYS A 338 -10.20 23.23 -27.37
N ASP A 339 -9.25 23.53 -28.19
CA ASP A 339 -9.47 24.19 -29.48
C ASP A 339 -8.12 24.25 -30.19
N GLY A 340 -8.13 23.74 -31.42
CA GLY A 340 -6.95 23.63 -32.25
C GLY A 340 -6.53 24.97 -32.83
N GLU A 341 -5.33 25.40 -32.50
CA GLU A 341 -4.59 26.33 -33.29
C GLU A 341 -3.12 25.97 -33.31
N GLN A 342 -2.63 25.69 -34.51
CA GLN A 342 -1.25 25.26 -34.77
C GLN A 342 -0.32 26.46 -34.59
N THR A 343 0.62 26.39 -33.66
CA THR A 343 1.80 27.26 -33.67
C THR A 343 3.07 26.44 -33.62
N ALA A 344 4.01 26.85 -34.40
CA ALA A 344 5.25 26.22 -34.84
C ALA A 344 6.08 25.54 -33.73
N THR A 345 6.52 24.32 -34.02
CA THR A 345 7.43 23.48 -33.27
C THR A 345 8.89 23.92 -33.48
N PRO A 346 9.73 23.99 -32.44
CA PRO A 346 11.18 24.02 -32.61
C PRO A 346 11.67 22.63 -33.04
N ALA A 347 12.53 22.58 -34.04
CA ALA A 347 13.09 21.38 -34.60
C ALA A 347 13.92 20.59 -33.56
N GLY A 348 13.64 19.29 -33.39
CA GLY A 348 14.58 18.35 -32.79
C GLY A 348 14.07 17.39 -31.70
N MET A 349 12.77 17.12 -31.59
CA MET A 349 12.29 15.99 -30.79
C MET A 349 11.25 15.18 -31.56
N ASP A 350 11.50 13.91 -31.77
CA ASP A 350 10.53 12.99 -32.33
C ASP A 350 9.29 12.88 -31.42
N PRO A 351 8.08 12.91 -31.98
CA PRO A 351 6.87 12.75 -31.19
C PRO A 351 6.78 11.33 -30.62
N ALA A 352 6.40 11.24 -29.35
CA ALA A 352 6.12 9.97 -28.70
C ALA A 352 5.06 9.19 -29.52
N PRO A 353 5.17 7.85 -29.63
CA PRO A 353 4.21 7.05 -30.38
C PRO A 353 2.79 7.18 -29.78
N PRO A 354 1.75 7.20 -30.64
CA PRO A 354 0.38 7.33 -30.18
C PRO A 354 -0.04 6.15 -29.29
N ILE A 355 -0.81 6.46 -28.25
CA ILE A 355 -1.40 5.44 -27.36
C ILE A 355 -2.29 4.52 -28.21
N PRO A 356 -2.10 3.18 -28.20
CA PRO A 356 -2.96 2.28 -28.94
C PRO A 356 -4.41 2.40 -28.47
N GLN A 357 -5.29 2.77 -29.40
CA GLN A 357 -6.72 2.72 -29.14
C GLN A 357 -7.16 1.25 -29.05
N ARG A 358 -7.94 0.94 -28.01
CA ARG A 358 -8.52 -0.37 -27.75
C ARG A 358 -9.29 -0.86 -28.99
N PRO A 359 -9.03 -2.07 -29.53
CA PRO A 359 -9.91 -2.63 -30.55
C PRO A 359 -11.29 -2.80 -29.93
N ARG A 360 -12.31 -2.28 -30.61
CA ARG A 360 -13.72 -2.50 -30.26
C ARG A 360 -13.94 -4.01 -30.15
N ARG A 361 -14.32 -4.50 -28.98
CA ARG A 361 -14.70 -5.91 -28.80
C ARG A 361 -15.88 -6.19 -29.72
N GLU A 362 -15.66 -6.99 -30.75
CA GLU A 362 -16.75 -7.67 -31.43
C GLU A 362 -17.45 -8.60 -30.44
N ALA A 363 -18.77 -8.58 -30.48
CA ALA A 363 -19.60 -9.44 -29.64
C ALA A 363 -19.22 -10.91 -29.86
N VAL A 364 -18.66 -11.53 -28.82
CA VAL A 364 -18.35 -12.97 -28.83
C VAL A 364 -19.66 -13.72 -28.85
N THR A 365 -20.01 -14.33 -29.96
CA THR A 365 -21.08 -15.31 -30.05
C THR A 365 -20.81 -16.46 -29.08
N PRO A 366 -21.79 -16.92 -28.29
CA PRO A 366 -21.58 -18.04 -27.38
C PRO A 366 -21.22 -19.31 -28.15
N ARG A 367 -20.08 -19.91 -27.79
CA ARG A 367 -19.64 -21.20 -28.31
C ARG A 367 -20.66 -22.29 -27.84
N PRO A 368 -21.11 -23.21 -28.69
CA PRO A 368 -22.00 -24.31 -28.27
C PRO A 368 -21.33 -25.14 -27.16
N GLN A 369 -22.06 -25.39 -26.08
CA GLN A 369 -21.60 -26.29 -25.02
C GLN A 369 -21.44 -27.71 -25.59
N ALA A 370 -20.23 -28.23 -25.52
CA ALA A 370 -19.97 -29.65 -25.77
C ALA A 370 -20.63 -30.47 -24.67
N SER A 371 -21.51 -31.40 -25.07
CA SER A 371 -22.17 -32.35 -24.19
C SER A 371 -21.16 -33.22 -23.47
N LEU A 372 -21.21 -33.26 -22.13
CA LEU A 372 -20.45 -34.18 -21.30
C LEU A 372 -20.77 -35.64 -21.63
N PRO A 373 -19.79 -36.55 -21.73
CA PRO A 373 -20.06 -37.97 -21.92
C PRO A 373 -20.69 -38.56 -20.65
N LYS A 374 -21.74 -39.41 -20.87
CA LYS A 374 -22.41 -40.19 -19.82
C LYS A 374 -21.40 -41.11 -19.12
N VAL A 375 -21.33 -40.99 -17.80
CA VAL A 375 -20.55 -41.92 -16.94
C VAL A 375 -21.33 -43.24 -16.90
N ILE A 376 -20.69 -44.29 -17.42
CA ILE A 376 -21.15 -45.67 -17.25
C ILE A 376 -20.62 -46.17 -15.92
N ALA A 377 -21.51 -46.59 -15.02
CA ALA A 377 -21.15 -47.24 -13.78
C ALA A 377 -20.52 -48.61 -14.06
N GLY A 378 -19.28 -48.78 -13.63
CA GLY A 378 -18.55 -50.06 -13.74
C GLY A 378 -17.68 -50.28 -12.51
N ALA A 379 -17.78 -51.45 -11.96
CA ALA A 379 -17.24 -52.14 -10.81
C ALA A 379 -15.91 -51.64 -10.15
N PRO A 380 -15.68 -51.91 -8.84
CA PRO A 380 -14.53 -51.43 -8.09
C PRO A 380 -13.25 -52.18 -8.46
N PRO A 381 -12.06 -51.47 -8.44
CA PRO A 381 -10.79 -52.12 -8.71
C PRO A 381 -10.29 -52.89 -7.49
N THR A 382 -9.85 -54.11 -7.74
CA THR A 382 -9.10 -54.97 -6.82
C THR A 382 -7.71 -54.43 -6.57
N MET A 383 -7.30 -54.38 -5.29
CA MET A 383 -5.95 -54.04 -4.88
C MET A 383 -4.93 -55.13 -5.19
N PRO A 384 -3.70 -54.83 -5.63
CA PRO A 384 -2.60 -55.78 -5.60
C PRO A 384 -1.92 -55.77 -4.26
N THR A 385 -1.83 -56.95 -3.67
CA THR A 385 -0.99 -57.30 -2.50
C THR A 385 0.48 -57.26 -2.88
N GLY A 386 1.31 -56.62 -2.06
CA GLY A 386 2.76 -56.72 -2.17
C GLY A 386 3.54 -55.56 -1.58
N PHE A 387 3.55 -55.42 -0.26
CA PHE A 387 4.55 -54.61 0.44
C PHE A 387 5.48 -55.52 1.23
N ARG A 388 6.75 -55.61 0.80
CA ARG A 388 7.85 -56.11 1.63
C ARG A 388 8.39 -54.97 2.49
N SER A 389 8.40 -55.23 3.77
CA SER A 389 9.07 -54.46 4.80
C SER A 389 10.59 -54.43 4.59
N TYR A 390 11.21 -53.28 4.74
CA TYR A 390 12.64 -53.20 5.14
C TYR A 390 12.71 -52.38 6.43
N ALA A 391 13.01 -53.13 7.49
CA ALA A 391 13.47 -52.56 8.75
C ALA A 391 15.01 -52.66 8.81
N ALA A 392 15.58 -51.66 9.48
CA ALA A 392 16.89 -51.66 10.13
C ALA A 392 18.17 -51.68 9.31
N LEU A 393 18.98 -50.65 9.50
CA LEU A 393 20.36 -50.80 9.96
C LEU A 393 20.87 -49.45 10.52
N GLU A 394 21.00 -49.41 11.84
CA GLU A 394 21.88 -48.52 12.58
C GLU A 394 23.36 -48.81 12.23
N ARG A 395 24.13 -47.74 11.99
CA ARG A 395 25.43 -47.48 12.66
C ARG A 395 25.92 -46.08 12.27
#